data_31c415738acd257f8f2a108736c2bef9
#
_entry.id   31c415738acd257f8f2a108736c2bef9
#
_cell.length_a   1.000
_cell.length_b   1.000
_cell.length_c   1.000
_cell.angle_alpha   90.00
_cell.angle_beta   90.00
_cell.angle_gamma   90.00
#
_symmetry.space_group_name_H-M   'P 1'
#
loop_
_entity.id
_entity.type
_entity.pdbx_description
1 polymer ?
#
loop_
_entity_poly.entity_id
_entity_poly.type
_entity_poly.pdbx_seq_one_letter_code
_entity_poly.pdbx_strand_id
1 'polypeptide(L)'
;MMTDILDQIDGLVWGPWLLVLLVGTGVLLTCRLSLLQVLKLPRALKLIFFARNKGDGDIDSFKALCTALAATVGTGNIVGVATAIKLGGPGALFWMWLAAFFGMATKYAEGCLAVKYRGVDDQGNIAGGPMYYIEMGLGKKWKPLAVAFAIFGIMTAMLGSGTTTQMNAITASVQAGFGVSTYITCAVITVLVAIITFGGLKSISKTASKIVPAMAVVYFIVTVIFLGLNAGELPHAIALVIDGAFNGTAAAGGFAGAGVMLVLRSGIARGLYSNESGLGSAPIVAAAAKTKWPAEQGLISMTGTFIDTIIICTMTGLTIIVSGQWLGELNGAELTQAAFATTYGVFAPFLLTISLTLFAFTTIIGWNYYGERCWEYLFGTKTIPVYRVCYIAVLASAVFLKLEAIWALADIVNGLMAIPNLIALLGLSGVIVSETKKYFGHLEIRDARLAAYKERRIGKKAEV
;
A
#
# COMPACT_ATOMS: atom_id res chain seq x y z
N MET A 1 9.70 28.92 8.77
CA MET A 1 9.66 29.44 7.38
C MET A 1 9.73 28.33 6.33
N MET A 2 10.76 27.45 6.30
CA MET A 2 10.80 26.35 5.28
C MET A 2 9.73 25.28 5.54
N THR A 3 9.53 24.86 6.78
CA THR A 3 8.45 23.95 7.20
C THR A 3 7.08 24.51 6.89
N ASP A 4 6.83 25.79 7.18
CA ASP A 4 5.53 26.43 6.92
C ASP A 4 5.17 26.47 5.43
N ILE A 5 6.18 26.66 4.56
CA ILE A 5 6.01 26.58 3.10
C ILE A 5 5.69 25.15 2.66
N LEU A 6 6.37 24.15 3.19
CA LEU A 6 6.09 22.76 2.88
C LEU A 6 4.69 22.35 3.33
N ASP A 7 4.26 22.76 4.52
CA ASP A 7 2.91 22.50 5.05
C ASP A 7 1.82 23.15 4.20
N GLN A 8 2.07 24.37 3.69
CA GLN A 8 1.14 25.02 2.76
C GLN A 8 1.05 24.28 1.42
N ILE A 9 2.18 23.82 0.87
CA ILE A 9 2.21 23.03 -0.37
C ILE A 9 1.54 21.68 -0.14
N ASP A 10 1.80 21.01 0.97
CA ASP A 10 1.16 19.76 1.34
C ASP A 10 -0.37 19.92 1.45
N GLY A 11 -0.83 20.98 2.14
CA GLY A 11 -2.24 21.31 2.24
C GLY A 11 -2.91 21.60 0.89
N LEU A 12 -2.16 22.15 -0.08
CA LEU A 12 -2.62 22.37 -1.44
C LEU A 12 -2.68 21.04 -2.22
N VAL A 13 -1.63 20.22 -2.17
CA VAL A 13 -1.54 18.94 -2.87
C VAL A 13 -2.59 17.97 -2.36
N TRP A 14 -2.69 17.77 -1.05
CA TRP A 14 -3.71 16.92 -0.41
C TRP A 14 -5.02 17.66 -0.12
N GLY A 15 -5.28 18.69 -0.89
CA GLY A 15 -6.53 19.43 -0.85
C GLY A 15 -7.74 18.59 -1.28
N PRO A 16 -8.98 19.11 -1.14
CA PRO A 16 -10.21 18.38 -1.48
C PRO A 16 -10.22 17.85 -2.91
N TRP A 17 -9.56 18.53 -3.83
CA TRP A 17 -9.50 18.17 -5.25
C TRP A 17 -8.77 16.84 -5.50
N LEU A 18 -7.66 16.56 -4.81
CA LEU A 18 -6.94 15.28 -4.95
C LEU A 18 -7.71 14.14 -4.28
N LEU A 19 -8.32 14.39 -3.11
CA LEU A 19 -9.17 13.41 -2.43
C LEU A 19 -10.37 13.03 -3.29
N VAL A 20 -11.03 14.02 -3.92
CA VAL A 20 -12.12 13.78 -4.87
C VAL A 20 -11.65 13.00 -6.08
N LEU A 21 -10.47 13.31 -6.62
CA LEU A 21 -9.91 12.59 -7.76
C LEU A 21 -9.59 11.13 -7.40
N LEU A 22 -8.97 10.87 -6.25
CA LEU A 22 -8.62 9.53 -5.76
C LEU A 22 -9.88 8.70 -5.48
N VAL A 23 -10.76 9.18 -4.62
CA VAL A 23 -11.98 8.47 -4.26
C VAL A 23 -12.94 8.39 -5.46
N GLY A 24 -13.10 9.47 -6.22
CA GLY A 24 -13.95 9.52 -7.41
C GLY A 24 -13.52 8.53 -8.49
N THR A 25 -12.22 8.37 -8.72
CA THR A 25 -11.69 7.33 -9.62
C THR A 25 -12.06 5.93 -9.10
N GLY A 26 -11.92 5.67 -7.81
CA GLY A 26 -12.32 4.41 -7.19
C GLY A 26 -13.81 4.12 -7.31
N VAL A 27 -14.67 5.14 -7.08
CA VAL A 27 -16.12 5.04 -7.26
C VAL A 27 -16.47 4.74 -8.72
N LEU A 28 -15.92 5.48 -9.68
CA LEU A 28 -16.15 5.27 -11.10
C LEU A 28 -15.75 3.84 -11.52
N LEU A 29 -14.58 3.37 -11.10
CA LEU A 29 -14.12 2.01 -11.40
C LEU A 29 -14.99 0.96 -10.72
N THR A 30 -15.43 1.17 -9.48
CA THR A 30 -16.38 0.31 -8.77
C THR A 30 -17.68 0.14 -9.54
N CYS A 31 -18.26 1.25 -10.03
CA CYS A 31 -19.47 1.22 -10.86
C CYS A 31 -19.23 0.51 -12.21
N ARG A 32 -18.14 0.86 -12.91
CA ARG A 32 -17.82 0.28 -14.22
C ARG A 32 -17.49 -1.21 -14.18
N LEU A 33 -16.97 -1.68 -13.06
CA LEU A 33 -16.62 -3.08 -12.82
C LEU A 33 -17.71 -3.85 -12.05
N SER A 34 -18.87 -3.23 -11.80
CA SER A 34 -20.02 -3.84 -11.14
C SER A 34 -19.67 -4.47 -9.79
N LEU A 35 -19.09 -3.68 -8.88
CA LEU A 35 -18.69 -4.11 -7.52
C LEU A 35 -17.77 -5.33 -7.52
N LEU A 36 -16.87 -5.42 -8.50
CA LEU A 36 -15.96 -6.57 -8.68
C LEU A 36 -15.19 -6.89 -7.41
N GLN A 37 -14.73 -5.87 -6.68
CA GLN A 37 -13.95 -6.02 -5.45
C GLN A 37 -14.71 -6.75 -4.33
N VAL A 38 -16.04 -6.77 -4.36
CA VAL A 38 -16.87 -7.55 -3.45
C VAL A 38 -17.17 -8.93 -4.04
N LEU A 39 -17.74 -8.94 -5.25
CA LEU A 39 -18.26 -10.16 -5.88
C LEU A 39 -17.15 -11.17 -6.23
N LYS A 40 -15.95 -10.69 -6.50
CA LYS A 40 -14.82 -11.54 -6.89
C LYS A 40 -13.73 -11.63 -5.82
N LEU A 41 -13.93 -11.06 -4.63
CA LEU A 41 -12.97 -11.16 -3.53
C LEU A 41 -12.63 -12.61 -3.14
N PRO A 42 -13.59 -13.53 -2.98
CA PRO A 42 -13.25 -14.92 -2.65
C PRO A 42 -12.35 -15.58 -3.70
N ARG A 43 -12.58 -15.26 -4.98
CA ARG A 43 -11.73 -15.72 -6.07
C ARG A 43 -10.34 -15.08 -6.01
N ALA A 44 -10.26 -13.79 -5.74
CA ALA A 44 -8.99 -13.07 -5.62
C ALA A 44 -8.13 -13.64 -4.48
N LEU A 45 -8.71 -13.89 -3.32
CA LEU A 45 -8.02 -14.52 -2.19
C LEU A 45 -7.53 -15.94 -2.55
N LYS A 46 -8.34 -16.72 -3.27
CA LYS A 46 -7.90 -18.02 -3.75
C LYS A 46 -6.71 -17.94 -4.73
N LEU A 47 -6.68 -16.92 -5.58
CA LEU A 47 -5.58 -16.72 -6.54
C LEU A 47 -4.26 -16.40 -5.87
N ILE A 48 -4.22 -15.84 -4.67
CA ILE A 48 -2.98 -15.59 -3.92
C ILE A 48 -2.14 -16.86 -3.82
N PHE A 49 -2.76 -18.00 -3.51
CA PHE A 49 -2.08 -19.27 -3.28
C PHE A 49 -2.12 -20.21 -4.47
N PHE A 50 -3.11 -20.07 -5.35
CA PHE A 50 -3.39 -21.01 -6.42
C PHE A 50 -3.32 -20.41 -7.83
N ALA A 51 -2.68 -19.25 -7.99
CA ALA A 51 -2.37 -18.71 -9.31
C ALA A 51 -1.50 -19.69 -10.10
N ARG A 52 -1.83 -19.86 -11.39
CA ARG A 52 -1.12 -20.85 -12.22
C ARG A 52 0.30 -20.44 -12.61
N ASN A 53 0.66 -19.16 -12.43
CA ASN A 53 1.95 -18.57 -12.77
C ASN A 53 2.43 -18.94 -14.20
N LYS A 54 1.49 -19.01 -15.15
CA LYS A 54 1.72 -19.33 -16.55
C LYS A 54 1.68 -18.06 -17.38
N GLY A 55 2.76 -17.76 -18.05
CA GLY A 55 2.90 -16.57 -18.89
C GLY A 55 4.24 -15.92 -18.70
N ASP A 56 4.44 -14.81 -19.42
CA ASP A 56 5.65 -14.01 -19.28
C ASP A 56 5.65 -13.29 -17.94
N GLY A 57 6.84 -13.08 -17.40
CA GLY A 57 7.03 -12.45 -16.10
C GLY A 57 8.32 -12.92 -15.43
N ASP A 58 8.86 -12.12 -14.50
CA ASP A 58 10.12 -12.39 -13.82
C ASP A 58 9.93 -13.15 -12.51
N ILE A 59 8.80 -12.92 -11.83
CA ILE A 59 8.48 -13.46 -10.51
C ILE A 59 7.05 -14.04 -10.46
N ASP A 60 6.82 -14.97 -9.54
CA ASP A 60 5.48 -15.51 -9.31
C ASP A 60 4.52 -14.45 -8.79
N SER A 61 3.23 -14.58 -9.10
CA SER A 61 2.19 -13.62 -8.69
C SER A 61 2.11 -13.43 -7.17
N PHE A 62 2.35 -14.49 -6.39
CA PHE A 62 2.46 -14.40 -4.94
C PHE A 62 3.64 -13.52 -4.49
N LYS A 63 4.83 -13.71 -5.11
CA LYS A 63 5.98 -12.85 -4.83
C LYS A 63 5.75 -11.41 -5.24
N ALA A 64 5.06 -11.18 -6.35
CA ALA A 64 4.68 -9.84 -6.78
C ALA A 64 3.74 -9.17 -5.76
N LEU A 65 2.73 -9.89 -5.25
CA LEU A 65 1.86 -9.40 -4.18
C LEU A 65 2.63 -9.11 -2.89
N CYS A 66 3.50 -10.05 -2.45
CA CYS A 66 4.30 -9.83 -1.25
C CYS A 66 5.26 -8.63 -1.40
N THR A 67 5.81 -8.40 -2.60
CA THR A 67 6.66 -7.24 -2.85
C THR A 67 5.85 -5.94 -2.85
N ALA A 68 4.61 -5.97 -3.39
CA ALA A 68 3.69 -4.84 -3.28
C ALA A 68 3.29 -4.56 -1.83
N LEU A 69 2.95 -5.61 -1.06
CA LEU A 69 2.66 -5.50 0.36
C LEU A 69 3.88 -5.07 1.18
N ALA A 70 5.10 -5.45 0.78
CA ALA A 70 6.33 -4.95 1.41
C ALA A 70 6.41 -3.43 1.36
N ALA A 71 6.03 -2.83 0.23
CA ALA A 71 6.04 -1.38 0.08
C ALA A 71 4.91 -0.69 0.85
N THR A 72 3.72 -1.30 0.91
CA THR A 72 2.50 -0.70 1.50
C THR A 72 2.38 -0.94 3.00
N VAL A 73 2.64 -2.17 3.48
CA VAL A 73 2.58 -2.50 4.91
C VAL A 73 3.84 -1.96 5.61
N GLY A 74 3.73 -0.74 6.10
CA GLY A 74 4.83 0.05 6.67
C GLY A 74 4.41 0.88 7.87
N THR A 75 5.05 2.04 8.03
CA THR A 75 4.69 3.00 9.07
C THR A 75 3.25 3.49 8.95
N GLY A 76 2.66 3.49 7.75
CA GLY A 76 1.28 3.88 7.52
C GLY A 76 0.27 3.09 8.34
N ASN A 77 0.48 1.78 8.49
CA ASN A 77 -0.43 0.88 9.20
C ASN A 77 -0.39 1.02 10.73
N ILE A 78 0.66 1.59 11.28
CA ILE A 78 0.85 1.78 12.72
C ILE A 78 0.79 3.27 13.06
N VAL A 79 1.77 4.04 12.59
CA VAL A 79 1.90 5.47 12.85
C VAL A 79 0.79 6.28 12.14
N GLY A 80 0.52 5.95 10.87
CA GLY A 80 -0.50 6.64 10.06
C GLY A 80 -1.91 6.46 10.64
N VAL A 81 -2.26 5.24 11.05
CA VAL A 81 -3.56 4.95 11.69
C VAL A 81 -3.71 5.71 13.01
N ALA A 82 -2.66 5.68 13.85
CA ALA A 82 -2.66 6.41 15.11
C ALA A 82 -2.83 7.92 14.90
N THR A 83 -2.12 8.49 13.92
CA THR A 83 -2.24 9.90 13.56
C THR A 83 -3.64 10.23 13.02
N ALA A 84 -4.23 9.34 12.19
CA ALA A 84 -5.59 9.55 11.70
C ALA A 84 -6.62 9.62 12.84
N ILE A 85 -6.52 8.69 13.79
CA ILE A 85 -7.42 8.63 14.96
C ILE A 85 -7.15 9.81 15.91
N LYS A 86 -5.89 10.21 16.10
CA LYS A 86 -5.55 11.37 16.94
C LYS A 86 -6.14 12.67 16.39
N LEU A 87 -6.06 12.87 15.07
CA LEU A 87 -6.56 14.09 14.40
C LEU A 87 -8.07 14.08 14.17
N GLY A 88 -8.60 12.94 13.73
CA GLY A 88 -10.00 12.81 13.32
C GLY A 88 -10.88 12.04 14.29
N GLY A 89 -10.36 11.58 15.42
CA GLY A 89 -11.09 10.70 16.32
C GLY A 89 -11.34 9.30 15.75
N PRO A 90 -12.09 8.44 16.46
CA PRO A 90 -12.42 7.07 16.02
C PRO A 90 -13.06 6.98 14.63
N GLY A 91 -13.86 7.98 14.25
CA GLY A 91 -14.53 8.04 12.94
C GLY A 91 -13.58 8.05 11.74
N ALA A 92 -12.32 8.45 11.91
CA ALA A 92 -11.31 8.37 10.86
C ALA A 92 -11.12 6.94 10.34
N LEU A 93 -11.27 5.93 11.21
CA LEU A 93 -11.18 4.52 10.81
C LEU A 93 -12.30 4.12 9.82
N PHE A 94 -13.51 4.63 9.98
CA PHE A 94 -14.60 4.42 9.02
C PHE A 94 -14.25 4.95 7.62
N TRP A 95 -13.70 6.16 7.56
CA TRP A 95 -13.31 6.76 6.29
C TRP A 95 -12.10 6.09 5.65
N MET A 96 -11.20 5.48 6.45
CA MET A 96 -10.15 4.59 5.95
C MET A 96 -10.75 3.35 5.30
N TRP A 97 -11.77 2.73 5.90
CA TRP A 97 -12.47 1.57 5.30
C TRP A 97 -13.13 1.93 3.98
N LEU A 98 -13.80 3.08 3.92
CA LEU A 98 -14.46 3.54 2.72
C LEU A 98 -13.44 3.83 1.59
N ALA A 99 -12.33 4.49 1.93
CA ALA A 99 -11.24 4.74 0.99
C ALA A 99 -10.64 3.42 0.47
N ALA A 100 -10.42 2.43 1.34
CA ALA A 100 -9.93 1.11 0.96
C ALA A 100 -10.93 0.34 0.10
N PHE A 101 -12.22 0.40 0.40
CA PHE A 101 -13.27 -0.23 -0.39
C PHE A 101 -13.25 0.22 -1.86
N PHE A 102 -13.18 1.53 -2.11
CA PHE A 102 -13.04 2.07 -3.45
C PHE A 102 -11.62 1.89 -4.00
N GLY A 103 -10.62 1.98 -3.14
CA GLY A 103 -9.21 1.74 -3.45
C GLY A 103 -8.94 0.34 -3.99
N MET A 104 -9.67 -0.69 -3.55
CA MET A 104 -9.56 -2.04 -4.10
C MET A 104 -9.88 -2.09 -5.60
N ALA A 105 -10.91 -1.37 -6.07
CA ALA A 105 -11.22 -1.28 -7.50
C ALA A 105 -10.12 -0.53 -8.27
N THR A 106 -9.55 0.51 -7.67
CA THR A 106 -8.41 1.24 -8.22
C THR A 106 -7.18 0.33 -8.34
N LYS A 107 -6.85 -0.41 -7.28
CA LYS A 107 -5.72 -1.36 -7.26
C LYS A 107 -5.90 -2.51 -8.27
N TYR A 108 -7.14 -2.97 -8.46
CA TYR A 108 -7.47 -3.90 -9.53
C TYR A 108 -7.13 -3.33 -10.91
N ALA A 109 -7.56 -2.11 -11.17
CA ALA A 109 -7.32 -1.42 -12.43
C ALA A 109 -5.82 -1.22 -12.71
N GLU A 110 -5.07 -0.78 -11.70
CA GLU A 110 -3.62 -0.63 -11.73
C GLU A 110 -2.92 -1.94 -12.10
N GLY A 111 -3.25 -3.04 -11.41
CA GLY A 111 -2.68 -4.36 -11.68
C GLY A 111 -3.05 -4.90 -13.08
N CYS A 112 -4.25 -4.61 -13.54
CA CYS A 112 -4.72 -4.97 -14.88
C CYS A 112 -3.92 -4.22 -15.97
N LEU A 113 -3.80 -2.89 -15.86
CA LEU A 113 -3.06 -2.09 -16.84
C LEU A 113 -1.55 -2.39 -16.80
N ALA A 114 -1.00 -2.68 -15.64
CA ALA A 114 0.41 -3.03 -15.47
C ALA A 114 0.81 -4.23 -16.35
N VAL A 115 -0.01 -5.29 -16.35
CA VAL A 115 0.24 -6.49 -17.18
C VAL A 115 -0.12 -6.24 -18.64
N LYS A 116 -1.17 -5.46 -18.92
CA LYS A 116 -1.62 -5.17 -20.29
C LYS A 116 -0.58 -4.38 -21.10
N TYR A 117 0.10 -3.43 -20.47
CA TYR A 117 1.02 -2.49 -21.12
C TYR A 117 2.48 -2.64 -20.65
N ARG A 118 2.87 -3.83 -20.18
CA ARG A 118 4.27 -4.11 -19.83
C ARG A 118 5.11 -4.30 -21.10
N GLY A 119 6.36 -3.88 -21.03
CA GLY A 119 7.39 -4.13 -22.03
C GLY A 119 8.49 -5.03 -21.50
N VAL A 120 9.56 -5.13 -22.27
CA VAL A 120 10.80 -5.83 -21.91
C VAL A 120 11.93 -4.82 -22.02
N ASP A 121 12.81 -4.77 -21.02
CA ASP A 121 13.98 -3.92 -21.02
C ASP A 121 15.13 -4.49 -21.90
N ASP A 122 16.20 -3.72 -22.07
CA ASP A 122 17.36 -4.13 -22.86
C ASP A 122 18.11 -5.36 -22.29
N GLN A 123 17.79 -5.76 -21.05
CA GLN A 123 18.36 -6.95 -20.38
C GLN A 123 17.44 -8.16 -20.42
N GLY A 124 16.25 -8.02 -21.04
CA GLY A 124 15.25 -9.08 -21.13
C GLY A 124 14.34 -9.20 -19.91
N ASN A 125 14.39 -8.29 -18.94
CA ASN A 125 13.49 -8.28 -17.80
C ASN A 125 12.19 -7.53 -18.12
N ILE A 126 11.13 -7.86 -17.40
CA ILE A 126 9.85 -7.15 -17.55
C ILE A 126 9.94 -5.75 -16.97
N ALA A 127 9.54 -4.77 -17.77
CA ALA A 127 9.43 -3.39 -17.41
C ALA A 127 7.97 -2.91 -17.55
N GLY A 128 7.44 -2.24 -16.53
CA GLY A 128 6.04 -1.80 -16.54
C GLY A 128 5.74 -0.84 -15.38
N GLY A 129 4.48 -0.46 -15.29
CA GLY A 129 3.98 0.51 -14.33
C GLY A 129 3.32 1.71 -15.01
N PRO A 130 2.94 2.76 -14.25
CA PRO A 130 2.22 3.90 -14.82
C PRO A 130 2.91 4.57 -15.99
N MET A 131 4.23 4.75 -15.95
CA MET A 131 4.96 5.36 -17.03
C MET A 131 4.76 4.61 -18.36
N TYR A 132 4.67 3.28 -18.32
CA TYR A 132 4.45 2.45 -19.50
C TYR A 132 3.00 2.50 -20.00
N TYR A 133 1.99 2.34 -19.11
CA TYR A 133 0.62 2.38 -19.59
C TYR A 133 0.13 3.80 -19.91
N ILE A 134 0.77 4.86 -19.37
CA ILE A 134 0.54 6.23 -19.84
C ILE A 134 1.05 6.37 -21.28
N GLU A 135 2.30 6.02 -21.53
CA GLU A 135 2.91 6.23 -22.87
C GLU A 135 2.31 5.28 -23.92
N MET A 136 2.12 3.98 -23.61
CA MET A 136 1.61 3.00 -24.57
C MET A 136 0.09 2.97 -24.64
N GLY A 137 -0.61 3.23 -23.56
CA GLY A 137 -2.06 3.15 -23.48
C GLY A 137 -2.76 4.43 -23.92
N LEU A 138 -2.34 5.59 -23.43
CA LEU A 138 -2.87 6.89 -23.86
C LEU A 138 -2.21 7.41 -25.14
N GLY A 139 -1.04 6.90 -25.47
CA GLY A 139 -0.28 7.26 -26.66
C GLY A 139 0.87 8.22 -26.43
N LYS A 140 1.78 8.32 -27.42
CA LYS A 140 3.06 9.06 -27.33
C LYS A 140 2.91 10.54 -26.93
N LYS A 141 1.77 11.17 -27.20
CA LYS A 141 1.50 12.56 -26.79
C LYS A 141 1.49 12.74 -25.26
N TRP A 142 1.22 11.67 -24.50
CA TRP A 142 1.18 11.68 -23.06
C TRP A 142 2.53 11.33 -22.40
N LYS A 143 3.61 11.19 -23.20
CA LYS A 143 4.95 10.93 -22.68
C LYS A 143 5.40 11.93 -21.59
N PRO A 144 5.12 13.24 -21.66
CA PRO A 144 5.47 14.16 -20.57
C PRO A 144 4.84 13.78 -19.23
N LEU A 145 3.60 13.24 -19.25
CA LEU A 145 2.92 12.78 -18.05
C LEU A 145 3.58 11.50 -17.48
N ALA A 146 4.04 10.60 -18.37
CA ALA A 146 4.80 9.40 -17.97
C ALA A 146 6.14 9.76 -17.32
N VAL A 147 6.84 10.75 -17.90
CA VAL A 147 8.10 11.30 -17.35
C VAL A 147 7.84 11.94 -15.98
N ALA A 148 6.78 12.74 -15.84
CA ALA A 148 6.42 13.35 -14.56
C ALA A 148 6.16 12.29 -13.49
N PHE A 149 5.42 11.22 -13.80
CA PHE A 149 5.22 10.09 -12.89
C PHE A 149 6.55 9.48 -12.46
N ALA A 150 7.45 9.21 -13.40
CA ALA A 150 8.74 8.60 -13.10
C ALA A 150 9.62 9.50 -12.20
N ILE A 151 9.62 10.81 -12.43
CA ILE A 151 10.33 11.77 -11.57
C ILE A 151 9.78 11.75 -10.16
N PHE A 152 8.45 11.85 -9.99
CA PHE A 152 7.82 11.80 -8.67
C PHE A 152 8.02 10.45 -8.00
N GLY A 153 8.01 9.35 -8.76
CA GLY A 153 8.31 8.01 -8.24
C GLY A 153 9.73 7.87 -7.68
N ILE A 154 10.73 8.45 -8.35
CA ILE A 154 12.11 8.51 -7.85
C ILE A 154 12.18 9.38 -6.59
N MET A 155 11.55 10.55 -6.59
CA MET A 155 11.54 11.44 -5.42
C MET A 155 10.87 10.78 -4.22
N THR A 156 9.73 10.11 -4.42
CA THR A 156 9.04 9.35 -3.37
C THR A 156 9.91 8.22 -2.82
N ALA A 157 10.59 7.47 -3.70
CA ALA A 157 11.46 6.38 -3.30
C ALA A 157 12.67 6.89 -2.50
N MET A 158 13.33 7.97 -2.96
CA MET A 158 14.59 8.45 -2.35
C MET A 158 14.37 9.40 -1.17
N LEU A 159 13.43 10.34 -1.28
CA LEU A 159 13.29 11.44 -0.32
C LEU A 159 12.00 11.36 0.49
N GLY A 160 11.09 10.47 0.10
CA GLY A 160 9.76 10.38 0.67
C GLY A 160 9.53 9.14 1.52
N SER A 161 8.33 8.60 1.38
CA SER A 161 7.84 7.43 2.13
C SER A 161 8.64 6.15 1.90
N GLY A 162 9.49 6.10 0.86
CA GLY A 162 10.30 4.93 0.52
C GLY A 162 11.57 4.74 1.36
N THR A 163 12.15 5.79 1.94
CA THR A 163 13.44 5.69 2.65
C THR A 163 13.47 6.45 3.96
N THR A 164 13.42 7.78 3.88
CA THR A 164 13.77 8.68 4.99
C THR A 164 12.78 8.57 6.14
N THR A 165 11.49 8.54 5.87
CA THR A 165 10.43 8.38 6.88
C THR A 165 10.49 7.01 7.55
N GLN A 166 10.76 5.95 6.78
CA GLN A 166 10.86 4.59 7.30
C GLN A 166 12.11 4.40 8.18
N MET A 167 13.28 4.87 7.71
CA MET A 167 14.53 4.80 8.50
C MET A 167 14.38 5.57 9.80
N ASN A 168 13.76 6.74 9.75
CA ASN A 168 13.54 7.55 10.94
C ASN A 168 12.63 6.83 11.95
N ALA A 169 11.53 6.23 11.47
CA ALA A 169 10.63 5.45 12.32
C ALA A 169 11.32 4.24 12.94
N ILE A 170 12.17 3.51 12.19
CA ILE A 170 12.95 2.38 12.71
C ILE A 170 13.90 2.86 13.81
N THR A 171 14.73 3.88 13.52
CA THR A 171 15.77 4.34 14.44
C THR A 171 15.18 4.90 15.72
N ALA A 172 14.11 5.68 15.64
CA ALA A 172 13.39 6.20 16.80
C ALA A 172 12.76 5.07 17.63
N SER A 173 12.10 4.11 17.00
CA SER A 173 11.44 3.01 17.70
C SER A 173 12.45 2.08 18.38
N VAL A 174 13.57 1.76 17.71
CA VAL A 174 14.64 0.91 18.28
C VAL A 174 15.35 1.62 19.42
N GLN A 175 15.55 2.92 19.32
CA GLN A 175 16.11 3.71 20.43
C GLN A 175 15.17 3.74 21.64
N ALA A 176 13.88 3.96 21.41
CA ALA A 176 12.88 3.99 22.49
C ALA A 176 12.67 2.61 23.13
N GLY A 177 12.61 1.54 22.32
CA GLY A 177 12.31 0.19 22.80
C GLY A 177 13.52 -0.57 23.38
N PHE A 178 14.71 -0.38 22.80
CA PHE A 178 15.92 -1.15 23.14
C PHE A 178 17.10 -0.30 23.63
N GLY A 179 17.00 1.03 23.62
CA GLY A 179 18.10 1.92 24.01
C GLY A 179 19.29 1.93 23.04
N VAL A 180 19.13 1.36 21.83
CA VAL A 180 20.22 1.30 20.84
C VAL A 180 20.31 2.63 20.11
N SER A 181 21.55 3.13 19.93
CA SER A 181 21.81 4.38 19.21
C SER A 181 21.21 4.39 17.80
N THR A 182 20.59 5.51 17.43
CA THR A 182 20.03 5.73 16.09
C THR A 182 21.06 5.54 14.99
N TYR A 183 22.32 5.92 15.21
CA TYR A 183 23.42 5.74 14.24
C TYR A 183 23.77 4.28 14.01
N ILE A 184 23.80 3.47 15.09
CA ILE A 184 24.07 2.02 14.99
C ILE A 184 22.93 1.34 14.23
N THR A 185 21.71 1.65 14.61
CA THR A 185 20.52 1.10 13.94
C THR A 185 20.50 1.47 12.47
N CYS A 186 20.75 2.74 12.13
CA CYS A 186 20.82 3.22 10.76
C CYS A 186 21.91 2.48 9.96
N ALA A 187 23.10 2.32 10.51
CA ALA A 187 24.18 1.60 9.85
C ALA A 187 23.82 0.13 9.57
N VAL A 188 23.27 -0.58 10.56
CA VAL A 188 22.85 -1.98 10.42
C VAL A 188 21.77 -2.13 9.35
N ILE A 189 20.71 -1.32 9.41
CA ILE A 189 19.61 -1.36 8.42
C ILE A 189 20.13 -1.02 7.03
N THR A 190 20.98 -0.02 6.88
CA THR A 190 21.56 0.37 5.60
C THR A 190 22.36 -0.78 4.96
N VAL A 191 23.18 -1.49 5.74
CA VAL A 191 23.94 -2.65 5.26
C VAL A 191 23.00 -3.78 4.82
N LEU A 192 21.98 -4.10 5.62
CA LEU A 192 21.01 -5.13 5.28
C LEU A 192 20.23 -4.79 4.00
N VAL A 193 19.78 -3.55 3.86
CA VAL A 193 19.10 -3.06 2.65
C VAL A 193 20.05 -3.13 1.45
N ALA A 194 21.31 -2.73 1.59
CA ALA A 194 22.29 -2.79 0.51
C ALA A 194 22.47 -4.23 -0.01
N ILE A 195 22.67 -5.21 0.88
CA ILE A 195 22.82 -6.62 0.52
C ILE A 195 21.63 -7.13 -0.30
N ILE A 196 20.41 -6.78 0.10
CA ILE A 196 19.18 -7.21 -0.59
C ILE A 196 19.03 -6.51 -1.93
N THR A 197 19.25 -5.19 -1.95
CA THR A 197 19.03 -4.31 -3.10
C THR A 197 19.98 -4.63 -4.26
N PHE A 198 21.25 -4.89 -3.98
CA PHE A 198 22.21 -5.26 -5.02
C PHE A 198 21.88 -6.58 -5.71
N GLY A 199 21.09 -7.46 -5.07
CA GLY A 199 20.53 -8.68 -5.66
C GLY A 199 19.32 -8.46 -6.61
N GLY A 200 18.84 -7.22 -6.75
CA GLY A 200 17.74 -6.82 -7.64
C GLY A 200 16.39 -7.45 -7.28
N LEU A 201 15.43 -7.41 -8.22
CA LEU A 201 14.06 -7.87 -8.01
C LEU A 201 13.95 -9.29 -7.43
N LYS A 202 14.77 -10.22 -7.88
CA LYS A 202 14.74 -11.61 -7.40
C LYS A 202 15.08 -11.71 -5.91
N SER A 203 16.07 -10.95 -5.44
CA SER A 203 16.45 -10.87 -4.02
C SER A 203 15.37 -10.18 -3.19
N ILE A 204 14.90 -9.03 -3.65
CA ILE A 204 13.85 -8.25 -3.00
C ILE A 204 12.58 -9.09 -2.85
N SER A 205 12.09 -9.69 -3.93
CA SER A 205 10.86 -10.49 -3.92
C SER A 205 10.99 -11.79 -3.09
N LYS A 206 12.16 -12.40 -3.06
CA LYS A 206 12.46 -13.57 -2.20
C LYS A 206 12.41 -13.18 -0.72
N THR A 207 12.97 -12.03 -0.36
CA THR A 207 12.96 -11.50 1.02
C THR A 207 11.54 -11.10 1.42
N ALA A 208 10.86 -10.31 0.59
CA ALA A 208 9.48 -9.89 0.83
C ALA A 208 8.53 -11.06 0.99
N SER A 209 8.63 -12.11 0.14
CA SER A 209 7.75 -13.28 0.22
C SER A 209 7.92 -14.14 1.49
N LYS A 210 8.99 -13.92 2.27
CA LYS A 210 9.20 -14.56 3.56
C LYS A 210 8.80 -13.65 4.73
N ILE A 211 9.27 -12.40 4.70
CA ILE A 211 9.08 -11.46 5.83
C ILE A 211 7.64 -10.98 5.88
N VAL A 212 7.05 -10.58 4.75
CA VAL A 212 5.72 -9.95 4.75
C VAL A 212 4.61 -10.85 5.30
N PRO A 213 4.47 -12.12 4.86
CA PRO A 213 3.47 -13.00 5.47
C PRO A 213 3.73 -13.25 6.95
N ALA A 214 5.00 -13.45 7.34
CA ALA A 214 5.36 -13.71 8.73
C ALA A 214 5.03 -12.51 9.63
N MET A 215 5.45 -11.28 9.24
CA MET A 215 5.20 -10.08 10.03
C MET A 215 3.69 -9.77 10.11
N ALA A 216 2.95 -9.95 9.01
CA ALA A 216 1.51 -9.71 9.00
C ALA A 216 0.75 -10.69 9.91
N VAL A 217 1.12 -11.98 9.88
CA VAL A 217 0.53 -13.00 10.74
C VAL A 217 0.85 -12.74 12.22
N VAL A 218 2.12 -12.42 12.54
CA VAL A 218 2.52 -12.11 13.92
C VAL A 218 1.75 -10.89 14.44
N TYR A 219 1.72 -9.80 13.66
CA TYR A 219 0.99 -8.59 14.03
C TYR A 219 -0.51 -8.86 14.21
N PHE A 220 -1.10 -9.62 13.29
CA PHE A 220 -2.51 -10.02 13.38
C PHE A 220 -2.79 -10.83 14.65
N ILE A 221 -1.95 -11.82 14.97
CA ILE A 221 -2.12 -12.64 16.19
C ILE A 221 -2.04 -11.75 17.44
N VAL A 222 -1.03 -10.89 17.54
CA VAL A 222 -0.84 -9.98 18.68
C VAL A 222 -2.07 -9.08 18.84
N THR A 223 -2.55 -8.47 17.76
CA THR A 223 -3.73 -7.59 17.83
C THR A 223 -5.02 -8.34 18.11
N VAL A 224 -5.21 -9.56 17.57
CA VAL A 224 -6.38 -10.41 17.87
C VAL A 224 -6.39 -10.83 19.34
N ILE A 225 -5.25 -11.20 19.92
CA ILE A 225 -5.16 -11.48 21.36
C ILE A 225 -5.52 -10.24 22.17
N PHE A 226 -5.01 -9.06 21.81
CA PHE A 226 -5.36 -7.81 22.47
C PHE A 226 -6.88 -7.57 22.45
N LEU A 227 -7.49 -7.64 21.27
CA LEU A 227 -8.93 -7.41 21.09
C LEU A 227 -9.76 -8.49 21.77
N GLY A 228 -9.29 -9.74 21.79
CA GLY A 228 -9.96 -10.84 22.49
C GLY A 228 -9.98 -10.67 24.01
N LEU A 229 -8.87 -10.20 24.59
CA LEU A 229 -8.78 -9.90 26.03
C LEU A 229 -9.63 -8.68 26.42
N ASN A 230 -9.91 -7.79 25.48
CA ASN A 230 -10.74 -6.60 25.66
C ASN A 230 -12.06 -6.68 24.88
N ALA A 231 -12.58 -7.89 24.65
CA ALA A 231 -13.75 -8.10 23.78
C ALA A 231 -15.02 -7.36 24.27
N GLY A 232 -15.14 -7.09 25.55
CA GLY A 232 -16.25 -6.31 26.12
C GLY A 232 -16.33 -4.88 25.61
N GLU A 233 -15.20 -4.27 25.26
CA GLU A 233 -15.10 -2.89 24.75
C GLU A 233 -15.31 -2.79 23.23
N LEU A 234 -15.26 -3.90 22.49
CA LEU A 234 -15.40 -3.90 21.03
C LEU A 234 -16.71 -3.30 20.52
N PRO A 235 -17.89 -3.64 21.08
CA PRO A 235 -19.15 -3.05 20.62
C PRO A 235 -19.17 -1.53 20.80
N HIS A 236 -18.63 -1.03 21.92
CA HIS A 236 -18.50 0.40 22.18
C HIS A 236 -17.52 1.06 21.21
N ALA A 237 -16.36 0.45 20.97
CA ALA A 237 -15.38 0.95 20.01
C ALA A 237 -15.94 1.06 18.59
N ILE A 238 -16.70 0.06 18.13
CA ILE A 238 -17.36 0.09 16.82
C ILE A 238 -18.43 1.18 16.77
N ALA A 239 -19.21 1.36 17.83
CA ALA A 239 -20.17 2.44 17.92
C ALA A 239 -19.49 3.83 17.82
N LEU A 240 -18.35 4.03 18.49
CA LEU A 240 -17.55 5.25 18.41
C LEU A 240 -17.02 5.50 16.97
N VAL A 241 -16.62 4.45 16.25
CA VAL A 241 -16.17 4.55 14.86
C VAL A 241 -17.30 5.04 13.97
N ILE A 242 -18.50 4.46 14.10
CA ILE A 242 -19.65 4.81 13.26
C ILE A 242 -20.19 6.20 13.64
N ASP A 243 -20.38 6.47 14.92
CA ASP A 243 -20.90 7.75 15.39
C ASP A 243 -19.93 8.89 15.04
N GLY A 244 -18.64 8.71 15.35
CA GLY A 244 -17.61 9.70 15.06
C GLY A 244 -17.41 9.99 13.57
N ALA A 245 -17.76 9.05 12.68
CA ALA A 245 -17.64 9.23 11.24
C ALA A 245 -18.61 10.31 10.70
N PHE A 246 -19.78 10.45 11.30
CA PHE A 246 -20.85 11.32 10.80
C PHE A 246 -21.14 12.52 11.71
N ASN A 247 -20.88 12.40 13.00
CA ASN A 247 -21.14 13.44 13.98
C ASN A 247 -19.88 14.26 14.35
N GLY A 248 -18.72 13.84 13.85
CA GLY A 248 -17.44 14.45 14.19
C GLY A 248 -17.05 14.20 15.65
N THR A 249 -16.00 14.84 16.11
CA THR A 249 -15.64 14.86 17.52
C THR A 249 -16.48 15.94 18.23
N ALA A 250 -17.79 15.73 18.38
CA ALA A 250 -18.68 16.64 19.14
C ALA A 250 -18.20 16.86 20.58
N ALA A 251 -17.33 16.00 21.10
CA ALA A 251 -16.67 16.14 22.40
C ALA A 251 -15.67 17.32 22.47
N ALA A 252 -15.27 17.91 21.34
CA ALA A 252 -14.27 19.01 21.30
C ALA A 252 -14.88 20.41 21.11
N GLY A 253 -16.16 20.61 21.35
CA GLY A 253 -16.75 21.95 21.56
C GLY A 253 -16.67 22.96 20.40
N GLY A 254 -16.48 22.51 19.14
CA GLY A 254 -16.37 23.42 18.01
C GLY A 254 -17.12 22.92 16.77
N PHE A 255 -17.70 23.81 16.03
CA PHE A 255 -18.47 23.68 14.77
C PHE A 255 -18.51 22.25 14.17
N ALA A 256 -19.65 21.57 14.30
CA ALA A 256 -19.87 20.18 13.89
C ALA A 256 -19.44 19.86 12.42
N GLY A 257 -19.58 20.81 11.50
CA GLY A 257 -19.19 20.61 10.09
C GLY A 257 -17.67 20.62 9.85
N ALA A 258 -16.92 21.43 10.57
CA ALA A 258 -15.44 21.44 10.49
C ALA A 258 -14.87 20.14 11.07
N GLY A 259 -15.46 19.60 12.14
CA GLY A 259 -15.09 18.31 12.72
C GLY A 259 -15.23 17.15 11.73
N VAL A 260 -16.38 17.01 11.07
CA VAL A 260 -16.63 15.91 10.09
C VAL A 260 -15.67 15.99 8.91
N MET A 261 -15.39 17.19 8.39
CA MET A 261 -14.43 17.35 7.28
C MET A 261 -13.01 16.91 7.68
N LEU A 262 -12.59 17.23 8.90
CA LEU A 262 -11.28 16.80 9.41
C LEU A 262 -11.22 15.28 9.58
N VAL A 263 -12.26 14.66 10.12
CA VAL A 263 -12.38 13.21 10.27
C VAL A 263 -12.26 12.51 8.92
N LEU A 264 -13.05 12.96 7.92
CA LEU A 264 -13.05 12.47 6.57
C LEU A 264 -11.66 12.59 5.92
N ARG A 265 -11.06 13.79 5.97
CA ARG A 265 -9.74 14.06 5.39
C ARG A 265 -8.67 13.20 6.04
N SER A 266 -8.64 13.12 7.37
CA SER A 266 -7.65 12.33 8.11
C SER A 266 -7.75 10.85 7.78
N GLY A 267 -8.97 10.29 7.76
CA GLY A 267 -9.20 8.89 7.44
C GLY A 267 -8.83 8.55 6.00
N ILE A 268 -9.33 9.32 5.02
CA ILE A 268 -9.05 9.05 3.60
C ILE A 268 -7.56 9.23 3.28
N ALA A 269 -6.95 10.35 3.68
CA ALA A 269 -5.55 10.63 3.35
C ALA A 269 -4.61 9.58 3.96
N ARG A 270 -4.77 9.23 5.24
CA ARG A 270 -3.91 8.21 5.88
C ARG A 270 -4.23 6.79 5.42
N GLY A 271 -5.48 6.49 5.07
CA GLY A 271 -5.85 5.22 4.43
C GLY A 271 -5.18 5.04 3.07
N LEU A 272 -5.23 6.05 2.21
CA LEU A 272 -4.57 6.03 0.90
C LEU A 272 -3.05 6.06 1.00
N TYR A 273 -2.50 6.76 1.98
CA TYR A 273 -1.07 6.73 2.28
C TYR A 273 -0.59 5.31 2.65
N SER A 274 -1.40 4.56 3.43
CA SER A 274 -1.07 3.19 3.82
C SER A 274 -1.16 2.22 2.64
N ASN A 275 -2.31 2.14 1.97
CA ASN A 275 -2.54 1.12 0.93
C ASN A 275 -2.07 1.52 -0.47
N GLU A 276 -1.66 2.76 -0.68
CA GLU A 276 -1.15 3.30 -1.95
C GLU A 276 -2.11 3.12 -3.16
N SER A 277 -3.42 3.00 -2.94
CA SER A 277 -4.38 2.83 -4.04
C SER A 277 -4.55 4.13 -4.80
N GLY A 278 -4.23 4.13 -6.09
CA GLY A 278 -4.26 5.32 -6.94
C GLY A 278 -2.93 6.07 -7.00
N LEU A 279 -1.93 5.72 -6.18
CA LEU A 279 -0.60 6.31 -6.28
C LEU A 279 0.21 5.79 -7.46
N GLY A 280 -0.08 4.58 -7.96
CA GLY A 280 0.61 4.01 -9.12
C GLY A 280 1.93 3.29 -8.79
N SER A 281 2.25 3.09 -7.52
CA SER A 281 3.46 2.37 -7.07
C SER A 281 3.37 0.86 -7.31
N ALA A 282 2.31 0.22 -6.81
CA ALA A 282 2.13 -1.23 -6.90
C ALA A 282 2.09 -1.81 -8.33
N PRO A 283 1.55 -1.14 -9.37
CA PRO A 283 1.60 -1.63 -10.74
C PRO A 283 3.02 -1.84 -11.27
N ILE A 284 4.03 -1.17 -10.71
CA ILE A 284 5.43 -1.34 -11.11
C ILE A 284 5.90 -2.79 -10.89
N VAL A 285 5.61 -3.37 -9.73
CA VAL A 285 5.95 -4.77 -9.47
C VAL A 285 4.90 -5.75 -10.01
N ALA A 286 3.64 -5.34 -10.08
CA ALA A 286 2.57 -6.17 -10.65
C ALA A 286 2.84 -6.53 -12.12
N ALA A 287 3.51 -5.63 -12.87
CA ALA A 287 3.92 -5.90 -14.25
C ALA A 287 4.86 -7.11 -14.36
N ALA A 288 5.75 -7.31 -13.38
CA ALA A 288 6.72 -8.41 -13.37
C ALA A 288 6.12 -9.79 -13.01
N ALA A 289 4.83 -9.86 -12.67
CA ALA A 289 4.16 -11.10 -12.29
C ALA A 289 3.97 -12.04 -13.49
N LYS A 290 4.21 -13.34 -13.26
CA LYS A 290 3.99 -14.41 -14.25
C LYS A 290 2.50 -14.68 -14.44
N THR A 291 1.89 -14.01 -15.41
CA THR A 291 0.50 -14.24 -15.77
C THR A 291 0.24 -13.94 -17.25
N LYS A 292 -0.74 -14.63 -17.83
CA LYS A 292 -1.25 -14.35 -19.18
C LYS A 292 -2.40 -13.33 -19.19
N TRP A 293 -3.05 -13.17 -18.02
CA TRP A 293 -4.29 -12.42 -17.95
C TRP A 293 -4.14 -11.15 -17.11
N PRO A 294 -4.27 -9.97 -17.74
CA PRO A 294 -4.25 -8.70 -17.02
C PRO A 294 -5.22 -8.66 -15.84
N ALA A 295 -6.46 -9.12 -16.03
CA ALA A 295 -7.48 -9.16 -14.99
C ALA A 295 -7.17 -10.12 -13.84
N GLU A 296 -6.41 -11.20 -14.07
CA GLU A 296 -5.95 -12.11 -13.00
C GLU A 296 -5.00 -11.39 -12.04
N GLN A 297 -4.02 -10.65 -12.60
CA GLN A 297 -3.13 -9.84 -11.77
C GLN A 297 -3.87 -8.70 -11.09
N GLY A 298 -4.86 -8.10 -11.75
CA GLY A 298 -5.74 -7.10 -11.12
C GLY A 298 -6.44 -7.66 -9.88
N LEU A 299 -7.01 -8.87 -9.95
CA LEU A 299 -7.63 -9.56 -8.82
C LEU A 299 -6.64 -9.78 -7.67
N ILE A 300 -5.41 -10.20 -7.98
CA ILE A 300 -4.37 -10.40 -6.96
C ILE A 300 -3.97 -9.07 -6.35
N SER A 301 -3.74 -8.05 -7.16
CA SER A 301 -3.32 -6.72 -6.69
C SER A 301 -4.34 -6.06 -5.76
N MET A 302 -5.65 -6.20 -6.01
CA MET A 302 -6.67 -5.62 -5.13
C MET A 302 -6.68 -6.22 -3.72
N THR A 303 -6.21 -7.46 -3.55
CA THR A 303 -6.11 -8.09 -2.24
C THR A 303 -5.07 -7.42 -1.36
N GLY A 304 -4.10 -6.72 -1.96
CA GLY A 304 -3.13 -5.90 -1.22
C GLY A 304 -3.81 -4.84 -0.37
N THR A 305 -4.72 -4.05 -0.96
CA THR A 305 -5.50 -3.03 -0.23
C THR A 305 -6.42 -3.67 0.84
N PHE A 306 -7.00 -4.83 0.54
CA PHE A 306 -7.81 -5.56 1.52
C PHE A 306 -6.98 -5.98 2.73
N ILE A 307 -5.80 -6.58 2.52
CA ILE A 307 -4.92 -7.04 3.61
C ILE A 307 -4.37 -5.85 4.38
N ASP A 308 -3.86 -4.83 3.67
CA ASP A 308 -3.25 -3.65 4.28
C ASP A 308 -4.23 -2.87 5.16
N THR A 309 -5.37 -2.47 4.61
CA THR A 309 -6.25 -1.52 5.30
C THR A 309 -7.43 -2.20 5.97
N ILE A 310 -8.15 -3.09 5.28
CA ILE A 310 -9.32 -3.73 5.87
C ILE A 310 -8.91 -4.70 6.99
N ILE A 311 -7.72 -5.31 6.91
CA ILE A 311 -7.24 -6.18 8.00
C ILE A 311 -6.28 -5.41 8.91
N ILE A 312 -5.08 -5.03 8.45
CA ILE A 312 -4.01 -4.56 9.34
C ILE A 312 -4.32 -3.20 9.97
N CYS A 313 -4.77 -2.20 9.17
CA CYS A 313 -5.13 -0.89 9.74
C CYS A 313 -6.34 -0.98 10.67
N THR A 314 -7.31 -1.88 10.39
CA THR A 314 -8.45 -2.12 11.28
C THR A 314 -7.98 -2.67 12.62
N MET A 315 -7.06 -3.64 12.62
CA MET A 315 -6.50 -4.19 13.86
C MET A 315 -5.82 -3.11 14.70
N THR A 316 -4.97 -2.28 14.08
CA THR A 316 -4.32 -1.15 14.77
C THR A 316 -5.34 -0.15 15.29
N GLY A 317 -6.29 0.26 14.44
CA GLY A 317 -7.28 1.27 14.80
C GLY A 317 -8.18 0.84 15.95
N LEU A 318 -8.70 -0.39 15.90
CA LEU A 318 -9.51 -0.93 17.00
C LEU A 318 -8.71 -1.07 18.28
N THR A 319 -7.44 -1.50 18.22
CA THR A 319 -6.56 -1.57 19.40
C THR A 319 -6.41 -0.20 20.07
N ILE A 320 -6.19 0.86 19.28
CA ILE A 320 -6.06 2.23 19.78
C ILE A 320 -7.38 2.73 20.38
N ILE A 321 -8.51 2.48 19.72
CA ILE A 321 -9.83 2.95 20.18
C ILE A 321 -10.25 2.22 21.47
N VAL A 322 -10.14 0.90 21.50
CA VAL A 322 -10.46 0.06 22.66
C VAL A 322 -9.62 0.45 23.89
N SER A 323 -8.35 0.79 23.69
CA SER A 323 -7.45 1.18 24.78
C SER A 323 -7.80 2.52 25.44
N GLY A 324 -8.60 3.37 24.81
CA GLY A 324 -8.91 4.73 25.27
C GLY A 324 -7.76 5.74 25.19
N GLN A 325 -6.54 5.32 24.79
CA GLN A 325 -5.34 6.18 24.80
C GLN A 325 -5.37 7.31 23.78
N TRP A 326 -6.25 7.22 22.77
CA TRP A 326 -6.45 8.27 21.76
C TRP A 326 -7.00 9.59 22.34
N LEU A 327 -7.57 9.57 23.55
CA LEU A 327 -8.04 10.74 24.28
C LEU A 327 -6.90 11.57 24.90
N GLY A 328 -5.71 10.96 25.10
CA GLY A 328 -4.53 11.63 25.66
C GLY A 328 -3.80 12.52 24.64
N GLU A 329 -2.58 12.98 24.99
CA GLU A 329 -1.76 13.87 24.15
C GLU A 329 -0.85 13.12 23.16
N LEU A 330 -0.69 11.80 23.30
CA LEU A 330 0.21 10.99 22.48
C LEU A 330 -0.26 10.92 21.03
N ASN A 331 0.70 10.73 20.10
CA ASN A 331 0.45 10.60 18.68
C ASN A 331 1.34 9.52 18.04
N GLY A 332 1.02 9.08 16.83
CA GLY A 332 1.86 8.19 16.02
C GLY A 332 2.25 6.90 16.74
N ALA A 333 3.54 6.58 16.70
CA ALA A 333 4.06 5.35 17.31
C ALA A 333 3.88 5.30 18.83
N GLU A 334 4.03 6.42 19.52
CA GLU A 334 3.88 6.52 20.98
C GLU A 334 2.44 6.21 21.40
N LEU A 335 1.44 6.71 20.65
CA LEU A 335 0.03 6.40 20.89
C LEU A 335 -0.24 4.91 20.72
N THR A 336 0.27 4.30 19.65
CA THR A 336 0.11 2.86 19.45
C THR A 336 0.80 2.05 20.55
N GLN A 337 2.00 2.47 20.98
CA GLN A 337 2.71 1.82 22.07
C GLN A 337 1.95 1.91 23.40
N ALA A 338 1.42 3.07 23.73
CA ALA A 338 0.59 3.25 24.92
C ALA A 338 -0.69 2.39 24.85
N ALA A 339 -1.31 2.28 23.69
CA ALA A 339 -2.45 1.40 23.48
C ALA A 339 -2.10 -0.06 23.76
N PHE A 340 -1.01 -0.57 23.20
CA PHE A 340 -0.56 -1.94 23.47
C PHE A 340 -0.18 -2.14 24.94
N ALA A 341 0.37 -1.12 25.62
CA ALA A 341 0.80 -1.20 27.02
C ALA A 341 -0.38 -1.44 27.98
N THR A 342 -1.60 -1.05 27.64
CA THR A 342 -2.78 -1.31 28.47
C THR A 342 -3.05 -2.80 28.69
N THR A 343 -2.65 -3.66 27.76
CA THR A 343 -2.82 -5.12 27.84
C THR A 343 -1.50 -5.86 28.05
N TYR A 344 -0.44 -5.44 27.35
CA TYR A 344 0.85 -6.16 27.36
C TYR A 344 1.87 -5.60 28.35
N GLY A 345 1.55 -4.47 29.01
CA GLY A 345 2.45 -3.85 29.98
C GLY A 345 3.86 -3.62 29.44
N VAL A 346 4.84 -4.15 30.15
CA VAL A 346 6.29 -3.98 29.84
C VAL A 346 6.73 -4.63 28.51
N PHE A 347 5.91 -5.51 27.91
CA PHE A 347 6.22 -6.15 26.64
C PHE A 347 5.80 -5.30 25.43
N ALA A 348 4.94 -4.30 25.62
CA ALA A 348 4.43 -3.46 24.53
C ALA A 348 5.54 -2.78 23.70
N PRO A 349 6.59 -2.15 24.29
CA PRO A 349 7.68 -1.57 23.52
C PRO A 349 8.38 -2.58 22.60
N PHE A 350 8.62 -3.81 23.07
CA PHE A 350 9.25 -4.86 22.27
C PHE A 350 8.38 -5.26 21.08
N LEU A 351 7.09 -5.53 21.33
CA LEU A 351 6.15 -5.96 20.30
C LEU A 351 6.03 -4.89 19.21
N LEU A 352 5.88 -3.63 19.60
CA LEU A 352 5.74 -2.53 18.63
C LEU A 352 7.04 -2.26 17.89
N THR A 353 8.18 -2.21 18.57
CA THR A 353 9.49 -1.95 17.94
C THR A 353 9.81 -3.01 16.90
N ILE A 354 9.59 -4.29 17.20
CA ILE A 354 9.81 -5.38 16.24
C ILE A 354 8.86 -5.25 15.06
N SER A 355 7.56 -5.04 15.32
CA SER A 355 6.56 -4.91 14.27
C SER A 355 6.86 -3.72 13.34
N LEU A 356 7.11 -2.54 13.93
CA LEU A 356 7.39 -1.32 13.18
C LEU A 356 8.71 -1.43 12.38
N THR A 357 9.74 -2.04 12.99
CA THR A 357 11.03 -2.26 12.31
C THR A 357 10.86 -3.17 11.10
N LEU A 358 10.14 -4.29 11.22
CA LEU A 358 9.90 -5.20 10.09
C LEU A 358 9.06 -4.54 9.01
N PHE A 359 7.99 -3.83 9.38
CA PHE A 359 7.12 -3.13 8.45
C PHE A 359 7.89 -2.05 7.68
N ALA A 360 8.59 -1.17 8.37
CA ALA A 360 9.35 -0.10 7.74
C ALA A 360 10.54 -0.63 6.92
N PHE A 361 11.23 -1.68 7.38
CA PHE A 361 12.31 -2.32 6.64
C PHE A 361 11.83 -2.90 5.30
N THR A 362 10.69 -3.59 5.32
CA THR A 362 10.12 -4.14 4.06
C THR A 362 9.69 -3.01 3.11
N THR A 363 9.19 -1.90 3.65
CA THR A 363 8.83 -0.72 2.84
C THR A 363 10.06 -0.14 2.13
N ILE A 364 11.18 -0.02 2.81
CA ILE A 364 12.44 0.46 2.19
C ILE A 364 12.84 -0.43 1.01
N ILE A 365 12.84 -1.74 1.16
CA ILE A 365 13.26 -2.64 0.07
C ILE A 365 12.24 -2.67 -1.08
N GLY A 366 10.95 -2.54 -0.81
CA GLY A 366 9.89 -2.47 -1.81
C GLY A 366 9.98 -1.20 -2.65
N TRP A 367 10.10 -0.06 -2.00
CA TRP A 367 10.24 1.25 -2.66
C TRP A 367 11.56 1.41 -3.41
N ASN A 368 12.63 0.74 -2.97
CA ASN A 368 13.87 0.69 -3.74
C ASN A 368 13.61 0.17 -5.16
N TYR A 369 12.87 -0.92 -5.30
CA TYR A 369 12.53 -1.49 -6.61
C TYR A 369 11.65 -0.53 -7.43
N TYR A 370 10.69 0.15 -6.81
CA TYR A 370 9.83 1.09 -7.51
C TYR A 370 10.61 2.27 -8.10
N GLY A 371 11.47 2.87 -7.29
CA GLY A 371 12.31 3.96 -7.75
C GLY A 371 13.34 3.51 -8.80
N GLU A 372 13.90 2.29 -8.68
CA GLU A 372 14.79 1.70 -9.69
C GLU A 372 14.12 1.60 -11.06
N ARG A 373 12.85 1.13 -11.11
CA ARG A 373 12.10 1.04 -12.37
C ARG A 373 11.72 2.41 -12.95
N CYS A 374 11.41 3.39 -12.10
CA CYS A 374 11.20 4.77 -12.53
C CYS A 374 12.49 5.40 -13.08
N TRP A 375 13.63 5.14 -12.42
CA TRP A 375 14.94 5.60 -12.86
C TRP A 375 15.35 4.97 -14.20
N GLU A 376 15.14 3.68 -14.33
CA GLU A 376 15.39 2.94 -15.57
C GLU A 376 14.60 3.50 -16.76
N TYR A 377 13.32 3.83 -16.55
CA TYR A 377 12.49 4.42 -17.60
C TYR A 377 13.06 5.75 -18.13
N LEU A 378 13.69 6.56 -17.26
CA LEU A 378 14.27 7.85 -17.64
C LEU A 378 15.69 7.74 -18.20
N PHE A 379 16.54 6.89 -17.63
CA PHE A 379 17.97 6.89 -17.84
C PHE A 379 18.52 5.57 -18.42
N GLY A 380 17.66 4.55 -18.57
CA GLY A 380 18.02 3.23 -19.09
C GLY A 380 18.69 2.31 -18.07
N THR A 381 18.78 1.04 -18.43
CA THR A 381 19.25 -0.05 -17.55
C THR A 381 20.71 0.09 -17.10
N LYS A 382 21.57 0.70 -17.92
CA LYS A 382 23.02 0.86 -17.62
C LYS A 382 23.28 1.72 -16.37
N THR A 383 22.33 2.58 -16.00
CA THR A 383 22.46 3.52 -14.89
C THR A 383 21.90 2.99 -13.58
N ILE A 384 21.31 1.80 -13.56
CA ILE A 384 20.75 1.16 -12.35
C ILE A 384 21.77 1.08 -11.19
N PRO A 385 23.05 0.70 -11.41
CA PRO A 385 24.03 0.68 -10.32
C PRO A 385 24.21 2.05 -9.65
N VAL A 386 24.17 3.14 -10.44
CA VAL A 386 24.25 4.51 -9.91
C VAL A 386 23.03 4.80 -9.01
N TYR A 387 21.83 4.47 -9.48
CA TYR A 387 20.62 4.60 -8.67
C TYR A 387 20.76 3.89 -7.32
N ARG A 388 21.19 2.62 -7.31
CA ARG A 388 21.34 1.82 -6.09
C ARG A 388 22.30 2.45 -5.10
N VAL A 389 23.46 2.94 -5.58
CA VAL A 389 24.42 3.64 -4.73
C VAL A 389 23.82 4.92 -4.16
N CYS A 390 23.18 5.75 -4.99
CA CYS A 390 22.49 6.96 -4.54
C CYS A 390 21.39 6.66 -3.50
N TYR A 391 20.57 5.61 -3.74
CA TYR A 391 19.53 5.19 -2.83
C TYR A 391 20.08 4.81 -1.45
N ILE A 392 21.16 4.01 -1.41
CA ILE A 392 21.81 3.60 -0.16
C ILE A 392 22.45 4.81 0.55
N ALA A 393 23.06 5.74 -0.19
CA ALA A 393 23.61 6.96 0.38
C ALA A 393 22.53 7.85 1.02
N VAL A 394 21.40 8.03 0.33
CA VAL A 394 20.25 8.76 0.90
C VAL A 394 19.69 8.06 2.13
N LEU A 395 19.54 6.72 2.09
CA LEU A 395 19.10 5.94 3.23
C LEU A 395 20.03 6.12 4.45
N ALA A 396 21.35 6.05 4.25
CA ALA A 396 22.34 6.27 5.31
C ALA A 396 22.31 7.70 5.87
N SER A 397 21.95 8.68 5.03
CA SER A 397 21.87 10.08 5.46
C SER A 397 20.59 10.42 6.23
N ALA A 398 19.59 9.55 6.24
CA ALA A 398 18.28 9.83 6.83
C ALA A 398 18.34 10.19 8.33
N VAL A 399 19.29 9.65 9.06
CA VAL A 399 19.48 9.93 10.50
C VAL A 399 19.95 11.37 10.79
N PHE A 400 20.48 12.08 9.79
CA PHE A 400 20.93 13.47 9.91
C PHE A 400 19.89 14.51 9.50
N LEU A 401 18.75 14.08 8.95
CA LEU A 401 17.73 14.96 8.41
C LEU A 401 16.67 15.30 9.47
N LYS A 402 16.09 16.50 9.38
CA LYS A 402 15.03 16.95 10.27
C LYS A 402 13.70 16.25 9.91
N LEU A 403 13.07 15.64 10.90
CA LEU A 403 11.89 14.81 10.76
C LEU A 403 10.69 15.51 10.10
N GLU A 404 10.36 16.71 10.55
CA GLU A 404 9.18 17.46 10.09
C GLU A 404 9.23 17.77 8.57
N ALA A 405 10.38 18.25 8.10
CA ALA A 405 10.56 18.56 6.68
C ALA A 405 10.52 17.30 5.80
N ILE A 406 10.99 16.15 6.32
CA ILE A 406 10.97 14.86 5.63
C ILE A 406 9.53 14.40 5.40
N TRP A 407 8.69 14.47 6.43
CA TRP A 407 7.31 14.01 6.33
C TRP A 407 6.48 14.88 5.38
N ALA A 408 6.61 16.20 5.47
CA ALA A 408 5.93 17.11 4.55
C ALA A 408 6.34 16.89 3.09
N LEU A 409 7.66 16.72 2.84
CA LEU A 409 8.15 16.43 1.50
C LEU A 409 7.65 15.07 0.99
N ALA A 410 7.62 14.05 1.85
CA ALA A 410 7.12 12.72 1.50
C ALA A 410 5.64 12.76 1.09
N ASP A 411 4.82 13.46 1.84
CA ASP A 411 3.40 13.61 1.55
C ASP A 411 3.19 14.36 0.22
N ILE A 412 3.91 15.46 -0.01
CA ILE A 412 3.84 16.23 -1.26
C ILE A 412 4.16 15.35 -2.49
N VAL A 413 5.29 14.66 -2.49
CA VAL A 413 5.72 13.88 -3.68
C VAL A 413 4.82 12.67 -3.92
N ASN A 414 4.30 12.05 -2.87
CA ASN A 414 3.28 11.00 -2.97
C ASN A 414 1.99 11.51 -3.65
N GLY A 415 1.49 12.65 -3.21
CA GLY A 415 0.29 13.26 -3.79
C GLY A 415 0.48 13.63 -5.26
N LEU A 416 1.62 14.22 -5.60
CA LEU A 416 1.96 14.58 -6.99
C LEU A 416 2.10 13.35 -7.89
N MET A 417 2.62 12.23 -7.39
CA MET A 417 2.74 10.98 -8.12
C MET A 417 1.37 10.37 -8.48
N ALA A 418 0.35 10.57 -7.63
CA ALA A 418 -0.99 10.05 -7.88
C ALA A 418 -1.64 10.66 -9.13
N ILE A 419 -1.42 11.95 -9.40
CA ILE A 419 -2.12 12.68 -10.47
C ILE A 419 -1.93 12.04 -11.85
N PRO A 420 -0.71 11.80 -12.34
CA PRO A 420 -0.49 11.13 -13.61
C PRO A 420 -1.14 9.75 -13.71
N ASN A 421 -1.08 9.00 -12.62
CA ASN A 421 -1.67 7.67 -12.54
C ASN A 421 -3.19 7.70 -12.67
N LEU A 422 -3.87 8.58 -11.91
CA LEU A 422 -5.32 8.70 -11.92
C LEU A 422 -5.85 9.16 -13.29
N ILE A 423 -5.15 10.09 -13.96
CA ILE A 423 -5.47 10.50 -15.33
C ILE A 423 -5.44 9.28 -16.27
N ALA A 424 -4.42 8.43 -16.14
CA ALA A 424 -4.30 7.23 -16.96
C ALA A 424 -5.41 6.20 -16.65
N LEU A 425 -5.72 5.97 -15.39
CA LEU A 425 -6.79 5.05 -14.97
C LEU A 425 -8.15 5.48 -15.53
N LEU A 426 -8.46 6.78 -15.46
CA LEU A 426 -9.67 7.34 -16.02
C LEU A 426 -9.71 7.18 -17.55
N GLY A 427 -8.64 7.57 -18.24
CA GLY A 427 -8.54 7.48 -19.70
C GLY A 427 -8.58 6.05 -20.23
N LEU A 428 -8.00 5.09 -19.49
CA LEU A 428 -7.92 3.68 -19.88
C LEU A 428 -9.01 2.81 -19.23
N SER A 429 -9.99 3.40 -18.56
CA SER A 429 -11.05 2.66 -17.86
C SER A 429 -11.86 1.73 -18.78
N GLY A 430 -12.01 2.08 -20.06
CA GLY A 430 -12.62 1.21 -21.08
C GLY A 430 -11.79 -0.05 -21.37
N VAL A 431 -10.48 0.08 -21.39
CA VAL A 431 -9.54 -1.06 -21.57
C VAL A 431 -9.65 -2.02 -20.40
N ILE A 432 -9.68 -1.49 -19.18
CA ILE A 432 -9.81 -2.27 -17.94
C ILE A 432 -11.09 -3.13 -18.00
N VAL A 433 -12.22 -2.52 -18.34
CA VAL A 433 -13.51 -3.23 -18.49
C VAL A 433 -13.44 -4.31 -19.57
N SER A 434 -12.82 -4.01 -20.72
CA SER A 434 -12.65 -4.97 -21.82
C SER A 434 -11.82 -6.19 -21.41
N GLU A 435 -10.64 -5.98 -20.78
CA GLU A 435 -9.78 -7.07 -20.31
C GLU A 435 -10.47 -7.89 -19.21
N THR A 436 -11.25 -7.25 -18.35
CA THR A 436 -12.06 -7.91 -17.33
C THR A 436 -13.09 -8.85 -17.97
N LYS A 437 -13.87 -8.37 -18.95
CA LYS A 437 -14.87 -9.17 -19.67
C LYS A 437 -14.24 -10.36 -20.40
N LYS A 438 -13.10 -10.15 -21.07
CA LYS A 438 -12.36 -11.22 -21.75
C LYS A 438 -11.92 -12.33 -20.79
N TYR A 439 -11.41 -11.97 -19.62
CA TYR A 439 -10.96 -12.94 -18.63
C TYR A 439 -12.10 -13.77 -18.07
N PHE A 440 -13.19 -13.13 -17.64
CA PHE A 440 -14.33 -13.85 -17.07
C PHE A 440 -15.07 -14.70 -18.12
N GLY A 441 -15.24 -14.22 -19.35
CA GLY A 441 -15.80 -15.02 -20.44
C GLY A 441 -14.95 -16.26 -20.76
N HIS A 442 -13.61 -16.14 -20.75
CA HIS A 442 -12.73 -17.30 -20.88
C HIS A 442 -12.93 -18.34 -19.76
N LEU A 443 -13.14 -17.85 -18.53
CA LEU A 443 -13.36 -18.74 -17.39
C LEU A 443 -14.70 -19.49 -17.49
N GLU A 444 -15.76 -18.84 -17.89
CA GLU A 444 -17.08 -19.46 -18.09
C GLU A 444 -17.02 -20.58 -19.13
N ILE A 445 -16.37 -20.33 -20.27
CA ILE A 445 -16.17 -21.35 -21.32
C ILE A 445 -15.34 -22.53 -20.77
N ARG A 446 -14.28 -22.26 -20.00
CA ARG A 446 -13.45 -23.31 -19.39
C ARG A 446 -14.24 -24.15 -18.39
N ASP A 447 -15.00 -23.50 -17.51
CA ASP A 447 -15.76 -24.16 -16.45
C ASP A 447 -16.90 -25.01 -17.05
N ALA A 448 -17.56 -24.54 -18.11
CA ALA A 448 -18.53 -25.32 -18.88
C ALA A 448 -17.91 -26.57 -19.54
N ARG A 449 -16.71 -26.45 -20.15
CA ARG A 449 -15.99 -27.59 -20.72
C ARG A 449 -15.61 -28.63 -19.66
N LEU A 450 -15.21 -28.17 -18.47
CA LEU A 450 -14.85 -29.08 -17.36
C LEU A 450 -16.09 -29.81 -16.81
N ALA A 451 -17.23 -29.14 -16.73
CA ALA A 451 -18.49 -29.74 -16.33
C ALA A 451 -18.90 -30.85 -17.33
N ALA A 452 -18.93 -30.54 -18.62
CA ALA A 452 -19.24 -31.51 -19.67
C ALA A 452 -18.27 -32.72 -19.70
N TYR A 453 -16.97 -32.49 -19.43
CA TYR A 453 -16.01 -33.58 -19.31
C TYR A 453 -16.28 -34.49 -18.11
N LYS A 454 -16.63 -33.93 -16.95
CA LYS A 454 -16.98 -34.69 -15.74
C LYS A 454 -18.23 -35.54 -15.97
N GLU A 455 -19.27 -34.99 -16.57
CA GLU A 455 -20.52 -35.71 -16.90
C GLU A 455 -20.24 -36.90 -17.80
N ARG A 456 -19.48 -36.72 -18.90
CA ARG A 456 -19.06 -37.82 -19.80
C ARG A 456 -18.26 -38.92 -19.07
N ARG A 457 -17.45 -38.57 -18.07
CA ARG A 457 -16.66 -39.54 -17.31
C ARG A 457 -17.49 -40.32 -16.29
N ILE A 458 -18.51 -39.67 -15.70
CA ILE A 458 -19.46 -40.31 -14.79
C ILE A 458 -20.37 -41.25 -15.61
N GLY A 459 -20.92 -40.84 -16.76
CA GLY A 459 -21.71 -41.68 -17.63
C GLY A 459 -20.96 -42.95 -18.08
N LYS A 460 -19.70 -42.84 -18.46
CA LYS A 460 -18.87 -44.01 -18.83
C LYS A 460 -18.55 -44.96 -17.64
N LYS A 461 -18.60 -44.50 -16.41
CA LYS A 461 -18.46 -45.36 -15.23
C LYS A 461 -19.73 -46.05 -14.80
N ALA A 462 -20.88 -45.52 -15.23
CA ALA A 462 -22.19 -46.15 -14.98
C ALA A 462 -22.57 -47.23 -16.02
N GLU A 463 -21.85 -47.26 -17.14
CA GLU A 463 -22.03 -48.25 -18.21
C GLU A 463 -21.09 -49.50 -18.11
N VAL A 464 -20.17 -49.52 -17.12
CA VAL A 464 -19.31 -50.64 -16.76
C VAL A 464 -19.71 -51.19 -15.39
#